data_3ea2bd25355b99e65ad8a66ab84025c2
#
_entry.id   3ea2bd25355b99e65ad8a66ab84025c2
#
_cell.length_a   1.000
_cell.length_b   1.000
_cell.length_c   1.000
_cell.angle_alpha   90.00
_cell.angle_beta   90.00
_cell.angle_gamma   90.00
#
_symmetry.space_group_name_H-M   'P 1'
#
loop_
_entity.id
_entity.type
_entity.pdbx_description
1 polymer ?
#
loop_
_entity_poly.entity_id
_entity_poly.type
_entity_poly.pdbx_seq_one_letter_code
_entity_poly.pdbx_strand_id
1 'polypeptide(L)'
;MEIAHSINKRQSNLYLIVIILSGIVFFIPFLGRVHLFDWDEINFAESAREMIVTGNYHRVQINFQPFWEKPPLFFWLQVASMKLFGINEFAARFPNAITGIITLVTFFLIGKKHYDEKFGMIWALAMLGSFLPHLYFKSGIIDPVFNYFIFLGIYCCANWIEGKKQNGKFALLAGFLIGLAT
;
A
#
# COMPACT_ATOMS: atom_id res chain seq x y z
N MET A 1 -1.69 -31.31 -22.21
CA MET A 1 -1.91 -30.71 -20.87
C MET A 1 -0.88 -29.63 -20.56
N GLU A 2 0.43 -29.83 -20.82
CA GLU A 2 1.50 -28.85 -20.62
C GLU A 2 1.33 -27.55 -21.42
N ILE A 3 0.94 -27.63 -22.70
CA ILE A 3 0.76 -26.44 -23.58
C ILE A 3 -0.34 -25.52 -23.05
N ALA A 4 -1.49 -26.07 -22.59
CA ALA A 4 -2.58 -25.28 -22.03
C ALA A 4 -2.16 -24.60 -20.71
N HIS A 5 -1.37 -25.28 -19.89
CA HIS A 5 -0.84 -24.71 -18.63
C HIS A 5 0.17 -23.59 -18.90
N SER A 6 1.03 -23.73 -19.93
CA SER A 6 2.00 -22.71 -20.31
C SER A 6 1.34 -21.47 -20.89
N ILE A 7 0.28 -21.62 -21.70
CA ILE A 7 -0.51 -20.52 -22.27
C ILE A 7 -1.20 -19.73 -21.14
N ASN A 8 -1.83 -20.41 -20.19
CA ASN A 8 -2.50 -19.77 -19.07
C ASN A 8 -1.50 -18.98 -18.18
N LYS A 9 -0.33 -19.54 -17.90
CA LYS A 9 0.73 -18.86 -17.15
C LYS A 9 1.24 -17.60 -17.85
N ARG A 10 1.41 -17.65 -19.19
CA ARG A 10 1.84 -16.49 -19.98
C ARG A 10 0.79 -15.37 -19.96
N GLN A 11 -0.49 -15.71 -20.07
CA GLN A 11 -1.59 -14.75 -20.02
C GLN A 11 -1.68 -14.08 -18.64
N SER A 12 -1.53 -14.84 -17.56
CA SER A 12 -1.51 -14.31 -16.20
C SER A 12 -0.38 -13.31 -15.96
N ASN A 13 0.82 -13.62 -16.47
CA ASN A 13 1.96 -12.70 -16.37
C ASN A 13 1.72 -11.41 -17.17
N LEU A 14 1.07 -11.50 -18.34
CA LEU A 14 0.71 -10.33 -19.12
C LEU A 14 -0.27 -9.43 -18.35
N TYR A 15 -1.29 -10.00 -17.72
CA TYR A 15 -2.22 -9.25 -16.88
C TYR A 15 -1.53 -8.55 -15.71
N LEU A 16 -0.61 -9.23 -15.03
CA LEU A 16 0.20 -8.63 -13.95
C LEU A 16 1.02 -7.45 -14.46
N ILE A 17 1.69 -7.59 -15.59
CA ILE A 17 2.48 -6.51 -16.19
C ILE A 17 1.57 -5.32 -16.55
N VAL A 18 0.42 -5.55 -17.16
CA VAL A 18 -0.55 -4.50 -17.50
C VAL A 18 -1.03 -3.78 -16.25
N ILE A 19 -1.38 -4.50 -15.18
CA ILE A 19 -1.82 -3.92 -13.91
C ILE A 19 -0.72 -3.06 -13.29
N ILE A 20 0.51 -3.56 -13.22
CA ILE A 20 1.65 -2.82 -12.66
C ILE A 20 1.91 -1.55 -13.48
N LEU A 21 1.97 -1.66 -14.80
CA LEU A 21 2.19 -0.50 -15.68
C LEU A 21 1.05 0.52 -15.56
N SER A 22 -0.20 0.06 -15.50
CA SER A 22 -1.34 0.94 -15.27
C SER A 22 -1.23 1.66 -13.93
N GLY A 23 -0.91 0.95 -12.85
CA GLY A 23 -0.70 1.55 -11.53
C GLY A 23 0.44 2.59 -11.54
N ILE A 24 1.56 2.30 -12.22
CA ILE A 24 2.67 3.26 -12.38
C ILE A 24 2.18 4.51 -13.11
N VAL A 25 1.49 4.35 -14.24
CA VAL A 25 1.01 5.48 -15.07
C VAL A 25 -0.03 6.32 -14.33
N PHE A 26 -0.87 5.72 -13.48
CA PHE A 26 -1.94 6.43 -12.78
C PHE A 26 -1.49 7.05 -11.46
N PHE A 27 -0.62 6.40 -10.69
CA PHE A 27 -0.28 6.85 -9.34
C PHE A 27 1.02 7.65 -9.25
N ILE A 28 2.03 7.39 -10.10
CA ILE A 28 3.34 8.06 -9.98
C ILE A 28 3.38 9.47 -10.59
N PRO A 29 2.80 9.74 -11.79
CA PRO A 29 2.93 11.06 -12.40
C PRO A 29 2.33 12.17 -11.55
N PHE A 30 3.00 13.32 -11.55
CA PHE A 30 2.56 14.56 -10.90
C PHE A 30 2.47 14.55 -9.37
N LEU A 31 3.01 13.53 -8.67
CA LEU A 31 2.98 13.46 -7.20
C LEU A 31 3.61 14.70 -6.52
N GLY A 32 4.66 15.28 -7.08
CA GLY A 32 5.37 16.44 -6.51
C GLY A 32 4.97 17.77 -7.15
N ARG A 33 3.91 17.84 -7.98
CA ARG A 33 3.55 19.10 -8.67
C ARG A 33 2.66 20.05 -7.87
N VAL A 34 1.97 19.52 -6.88
CA VAL A 34 1.03 20.28 -6.04
C VAL A 34 1.59 20.25 -4.62
N HIS A 35 1.56 21.40 -3.93
CA HIS A 35 1.92 21.47 -2.52
C HIS A 35 1.14 20.46 -1.70
N LEU A 36 1.71 20.03 -0.57
CA LEU A 36 1.02 19.14 0.37
C LEU A 36 -0.27 19.82 0.85
N PHE A 37 -1.32 19.03 0.98
CA PHE A 37 -2.59 19.51 1.53
C PHE A 37 -2.44 19.85 3.01
N ASP A 38 -3.14 20.87 3.45
CA ASP A 38 -3.18 21.27 4.84
C ASP A 38 -3.65 20.13 5.75
N TRP A 39 -3.23 20.21 7.01
CA TRP A 39 -3.55 19.33 8.10
C TRP A 39 -2.77 18.00 8.06
N ASP A 40 -3.37 16.87 7.65
CA ASP A 40 -2.77 15.55 7.81
C ASP A 40 -1.52 15.36 6.94
N GLU A 41 -1.56 15.73 5.67
CA GLU A 41 -0.47 15.48 4.74
C GLU A 41 0.79 16.26 5.10
N ILE A 42 0.65 17.54 5.45
CA ILE A 42 1.75 18.38 5.92
C ILE A 42 2.31 17.85 7.24
N ASN A 43 1.45 17.55 8.21
CA ASN A 43 1.87 17.08 9.52
C ASN A 43 2.63 15.76 9.45
N PHE A 44 2.20 14.84 8.60
CA PHE A 44 2.88 13.56 8.44
C PHE A 44 4.22 13.70 7.72
N ALA A 45 4.29 14.52 6.67
CA ALA A 45 5.54 14.81 5.98
C ALA A 45 6.54 15.52 6.90
N GLU A 46 6.06 16.48 7.72
CA GLU A 46 6.89 17.18 8.71
C GLU A 46 7.40 16.24 9.79
N SER A 47 6.57 15.34 10.30
CA SER A 47 6.99 14.32 11.25
C SER A 47 8.11 13.44 10.69
N ALA A 48 7.99 13.00 9.43
CA ALA A 48 9.03 12.23 8.78
C ALA A 48 10.33 13.05 8.58
N ARG A 49 10.21 14.34 8.22
CA ARG A 49 11.34 15.27 8.12
C ARG A 49 12.04 15.46 9.46
N GLU A 50 11.29 15.68 10.54
CA GLU A 50 11.85 15.82 11.88
C GLU A 50 12.57 14.57 12.37
N MET A 51 12.06 13.38 12.06
CA MET A 51 12.76 12.12 12.32
C MET A 51 14.15 12.08 11.62
N ILE A 52 14.24 12.59 10.38
CA ILE A 52 15.51 12.66 9.65
C ILE A 52 16.45 13.68 10.30
N VAL A 53 15.97 14.87 10.63
CA VAL A 53 16.77 15.96 11.21
C VAL A 53 17.28 15.62 12.60
N THR A 54 16.43 15.01 13.44
CA THR A 54 16.81 14.66 14.81
C THR A 54 17.58 13.34 14.91
N GLY A 55 17.53 12.49 13.88
CA GLY A 55 18.07 11.13 13.91
C GLY A 55 17.27 10.18 14.83
N ASN A 56 16.14 10.61 15.39
CA ASN A 56 15.31 9.81 16.27
C ASN A 56 14.14 9.18 15.50
N TYR A 57 14.31 7.92 15.08
CA TYR A 57 13.32 7.17 14.30
C TYR A 57 12.31 6.38 15.16
N HIS A 58 12.49 6.37 16.48
CA HIS A 58 11.61 5.63 17.39
C HIS A 58 10.42 6.44 17.87
N ARG A 59 10.49 7.76 17.76
CA ARG A 59 9.46 8.67 18.25
C ARG A 59 8.95 9.55 17.13
N VAL A 60 7.65 9.45 16.85
CA VAL A 60 6.96 10.41 15.97
C VAL A 60 6.89 11.76 16.68
N GLN A 61 7.20 12.83 15.97
CA GLN A 61 7.26 14.19 16.51
C GLN A 61 6.56 15.15 15.55
N ILE A 62 5.95 16.20 16.08
CA ILE A 62 5.51 17.39 15.34
C ILE A 62 5.95 18.62 16.12
N ASN A 63 6.62 19.57 15.46
CA ASN A 63 7.27 20.72 16.10
C ASN A 63 8.29 20.27 17.19
N PHE A 64 9.00 19.17 16.92
CA PHE A 64 9.96 18.53 17.86
C PHE A 64 9.34 18.10 19.19
N GLN A 65 8.01 18.00 19.27
CA GLN A 65 7.28 17.49 20.43
C GLN A 65 6.72 16.09 20.13
N PRO A 66 6.67 15.19 21.09
CA PRO A 66 6.14 13.84 20.88
C PRO A 66 4.70 13.86 20.38
N PHE A 67 4.44 13.08 19.31
CA PHE A 67 3.12 12.90 18.72
C PHE A 67 2.72 11.42 18.81
N TRP A 68 1.79 11.11 19.70
CA TRP A 68 1.41 9.73 20.03
C TRP A 68 0.11 9.25 19.38
N GLU A 69 -0.48 10.08 18.53
CA GLU A 69 -1.80 9.78 17.96
C GLU A 69 -1.79 8.78 16.81
N LYS A 70 -0.62 8.55 16.19
CA LYS A 70 -0.52 7.75 14.99
C LYS A 70 0.62 6.72 15.09
N PRO A 71 0.42 5.51 14.53
CA PRO A 71 1.44 4.46 14.49
C PRO A 71 2.61 4.85 13.59
N PRO A 72 3.84 4.40 13.90
CA PRO A 72 5.07 4.90 13.25
C PRO A 72 5.33 4.37 11.85
N LEU A 73 4.67 3.29 11.41
CA LEU A 73 4.99 2.60 10.16
C LEU A 73 4.97 3.52 8.94
N PHE A 74 3.92 4.33 8.81
CA PHE A 74 3.78 5.23 7.66
C PHE A 74 4.90 6.28 7.62
N PHE A 75 5.25 6.85 8.78
CA PHE A 75 6.36 7.81 8.89
C PHE A 75 7.69 7.16 8.52
N TRP A 76 7.94 5.92 8.89
CA TRP A 76 9.15 5.19 8.46
C TRP A 76 9.21 4.99 6.95
N LEU A 77 8.07 4.72 6.30
CA LEU A 77 8.00 4.64 4.83
C LEU A 77 8.29 6.00 4.18
N GLN A 78 7.75 7.09 4.73
CA GLN A 78 8.08 8.46 4.27
C GLN A 78 9.55 8.81 4.51
N VAL A 79 10.11 8.48 5.67
CA VAL A 79 11.54 8.66 5.96
C VAL A 79 12.41 7.91 4.95
N ALA A 80 12.10 6.65 4.66
CA ALA A 80 12.82 5.87 3.65
C ALA A 80 12.74 6.53 2.26
N SER A 81 11.55 6.97 1.87
CA SER A 81 11.32 7.69 0.62
C SER A 81 12.09 9.02 0.56
N MET A 82 12.04 9.82 1.62
CA MET A 82 12.75 11.11 1.69
C MET A 82 14.27 10.95 1.70
N LYS A 83 14.80 9.86 2.25
CA LYS A 83 16.23 9.55 2.16
C LYS A 83 16.67 9.18 0.74
N LEU A 84 15.78 8.62 -0.08
CA LEU A 84 16.07 8.25 -1.47
C LEU A 84 15.89 9.42 -2.45
N PHE A 85 14.86 10.21 -2.29
CA PHE A 85 14.42 11.24 -3.25
C PHE A 85 14.61 12.68 -2.74
N GLY A 86 15.13 12.85 -1.53
CA GLY A 86 15.17 14.15 -0.86
C GLY A 86 13.85 14.50 -0.17
N ILE A 87 13.89 15.55 0.68
CA ILE A 87 12.71 16.03 1.41
C ILE A 87 11.89 16.92 0.46
N ASN A 88 10.81 16.38 -0.08
CA ASN A 88 9.90 17.07 -1.01
C ASN A 88 8.53 16.37 -1.06
N GLU A 89 7.57 17.00 -1.74
CA GLU A 89 6.19 16.52 -1.87
C GLU A 89 6.10 15.17 -2.56
N PHE A 90 6.95 14.92 -3.57
CA PHE A 90 7.01 13.62 -4.25
C PHE A 90 7.38 12.51 -3.26
N ALA A 91 8.43 12.72 -2.47
CA ALA A 91 8.91 11.73 -1.51
C ALA A 91 7.88 11.45 -0.41
N ALA A 92 7.13 12.46 0.03
CA ALA A 92 6.08 12.31 1.04
C ALA A 92 4.90 11.43 0.55
N ARG A 93 4.58 11.48 -0.76
CA ARG A 93 3.45 10.76 -1.38
C ARG A 93 3.83 9.41 -1.98
N PHE A 94 5.10 9.22 -2.33
CA PHE A 94 5.59 8.03 -3.03
C PHE A 94 5.26 6.71 -2.32
N PRO A 95 5.32 6.57 -0.98
CA PRO A 95 4.90 5.35 -0.28
C PRO A 95 3.46 4.93 -0.60
N ASN A 96 2.53 5.88 -0.67
CA ASN A 96 1.13 5.59 -0.99
C ASN A 96 0.93 5.20 -2.46
N ALA A 97 1.65 5.82 -3.38
CA ALA A 97 1.62 5.43 -4.78
C ALA A 97 2.08 3.98 -4.97
N ILE A 98 3.13 3.56 -4.28
CA ILE A 98 3.60 2.16 -4.28
C ILE A 98 2.57 1.25 -3.62
N THR A 99 1.99 1.65 -2.49
CA THR A 99 0.90 0.89 -1.84
C THR A 99 -0.29 0.70 -2.78
N GLY A 100 -0.64 1.71 -3.58
CA GLY A 100 -1.68 1.61 -4.60
C GLY A 100 -1.37 0.55 -5.65
N ILE A 101 -0.14 0.54 -6.18
CA ILE A 101 0.29 -0.48 -7.16
C ILE A 101 0.22 -1.89 -6.55
N ILE A 102 0.73 -2.05 -5.32
CA ILE A 102 0.69 -3.33 -4.60
C ILE A 102 -0.76 -3.76 -4.34
N THR A 103 -1.66 -2.83 -4.01
CA THR A 103 -3.09 -3.11 -3.80
C THR A 103 -3.74 -3.66 -5.07
N LEU A 104 -3.48 -3.05 -6.23
CA LEU A 104 -4.00 -3.55 -7.52
C LEU A 104 -3.52 -4.97 -7.81
N VAL A 105 -2.23 -5.25 -7.62
CA VAL A 105 -1.66 -6.59 -7.79
C VAL A 105 -2.30 -7.58 -6.81
N THR A 106 -2.48 -7.18 -5.56
CA THR A 106 -3.12 -8.01 -4.53
C THR A 106 -4.55 -8.37 -4.91
N PHE A 107 -5.35 -7.41 -5.37
CA PHE A 107 -6.74 -7.66 -5.81
C PHE A 107 -6.79 -8.60 -7.00
N PHE A 108 -5.88 -8.42 -7.97
CA PHE A 108 -5.77 -9.36 -9.08
C PHE A 108 -5.46 -10.79 -8.61
N LEU A 109 -4.45 -10.95 -7.74
CA LEU A 109 -4.03 -12.27 -7.27
C LEU A 109 -5.09 -12.97 -6.42
N ILE A 110 -5.77 -12.23 -5.56
CA ILE A 110 -6.87 -12.76 -4.74
C ILE A 110 -8.08 -13.11 -5.63
N GLY A 111 -8.47 -12.22 -6.53
CA GLY A 111 -9.57 -12.45 -7.45
C GLY A 111 -9.33 -13.67 -8.36
N LYS A 112 -8.10 -13.78 -8.90
CA LYS A 112 -7.66 -14.95 -9.66
C LYS A 112 -7.73 -16.24 -8.84
N LYS A 113 -7.32 -16.19 -7.57
CA LYS A 113 -7.30 -17.38 -6.70
C LYS A 113 -8.69 -17.89 -6.37
N HIS A 114 -9.65 -16.99 -6.11
CA HIS A 114 -10.98 -17.37 -5.64
C HIS A 114 -12.00 -17.56 -6.77
N TYR A 115 -11.77 -16.94 -7.92
CA TYR A 115 -12.63 -17.01 -9.09
C TYR A 115 -11.82 -17.35 -10.34
N ASP A 116 -11.41 -16.33 -11.10
CA ASP A 116 -10.62 -16.48 -12.32
C ASP A 116 -9.79 -15.21 -12.61
N GLU A 117 -8.97 -15.28 -13.67
CA GLU A 117 -8.11 -14.18 -14.08
C GLU A 117 -8.89 -12.95 -14.57
N LYS A 118 -10.06 -13.16 -15.18
CA LYS A 118 -10.92 -12.05 -15.66
C LYS A 118 -11.50 -11.29 -14.49
N PHE A 119 -12.00 -12.01 -13.49
CA PHE A 119 -12.51 -11.39 -12.27
C PHE A 119 -11.41 -10.58 -11.55
N GLY A 120 -10.22 -11.17 -11.39
CA GLY A 120 -9.09 -10.47 -10.78
C GLY A 120 -8.73 -9.19 -11.53
N MET A 121 -8.71 -9.22 -12.87
CA MET A 121 -8.48 -8.04 -13.71
C MET A 121 -9.56 -6.98 -13.53
N ILE A 122 -10.84 -7.36 -13.59
CA ILE A 122 -11.98 -6.44 -13.40
C ILE A 122 -11.93 -5.79 -12.02
N TRP A 123 -11.63 -6.55 -10.97
CA TRP A 123 -11.51 -6.00 -9.62
C TRP A 123 -10.38 -4.98 -9.50
N ALA A 124 -9.20 -5.29 -10.02
CA ALA A 124 -8.08 -4.34 -10.04
C ALA A 124 -8.41 -3.08 -10.85
N LEU A 125 -9.05 -3.21 -12.02
CA LEU A 125 -9.46 -2.07 -12.86
C LEU A 125 -10.57 -1.24 -12.21
N ALA A 126 -11.52 -1.85 -11.54
CA ALA A 126 -12.57 -1.13 -10.78
C ALA A 126 -11.95 -0.28 -9.66
N MET A 127 -10.95 -0.84 -8.94
CA MET A 127 -10.19 -0.08 -7.93
C MET A 127 -9.42 1.07 -8.54
N LEU A 128 -8.70 0.82 -9.66
CA LEU A 128 -7.94 1.84 -10.37
C LEU A 128 -8.82 2.99 -10.90
N GLY A 129 -10.00 2.68 -11.41
CA GLY A 129 -10.97 3.64 -11.95
C GLY A 129 -11.79 4.36 -10.89
N SER A 130 -11.70 3.97 -9.63
CA SER A 130 -12.45 4.59 -8.54
C SER A 130 -11.79 5.90 -8.09
N PHE A 131 -12.59 6.96 -7.94
CA PHE A 131 -12.09 8.31 -7.62
C PHE A 131 -11.40 8.37 -6.25
N LEU A 132 -12.03 7.85 -5.19
CA LEU A 132 -11.50 7.94 -3.83
C LEU A 132 -10.16 7.20 -3.64
N PRO A 133 -9.99 5.93 -4.08
CA PRO A 133 -8.70 5.27 -4.09
C PRO A 133 -7.64 6.03 -4.88
N HIS A 134 -7.99 6.59 -6.05
CA HIS A 134 -7.05 7.37 -6.84
C HIS A 134 -6.53 8.59 -6.07
N LEU A 135 -7.42 9.34 -5.40
CA LEU A 135 -7.04 10.48 -4.57
C LEU A 135 -6.13 10.04 -3.41
N TYR A 136 -6.50 8.99 -2.69
CA TYR A 136 -5.77 8.52 -1.51
C TYR A 136 -4.37 7.99 -1.84
N PHE A 137 -4.22 7.22 -2.92
CA PHE A 137 -2.91 6.71 -3.34
C PHE A 137 -1.99 7.79 -3.92
N LYS A 138 -2.51 9.00 -4.18
CA LYS A 138 -1.72 10.17 -4.60
C LYS A 138 -1.54 11.21 -3.51
N SER A 139 -1.97 10.94 -2.30
CA SER A 139 -1.77 11.80 -1.12
C SER A 139 -0.80 11.19 -0.13
N GLY A 140 -0.20 12.02 0.72
CA GLY A 140 0.78 11.60 1.75
C GLY A 140 0.12 11.33 3.10
N ILE A 141 -1.05 10.67 3.13
CA ILE A 141 -1.81 10.34 4.34
C ILE A 141 -1.62 8.89 4.77
N ILE A 142 -1.91 8.58 6.02
CA ILE A 142 -1.68 7.24 6.60
C ILE A 142 -2.67 6.18 6.10
N ASP A 143 -3.89 6.59 5.74
CA ASP A 143 -5.03 5.71 5.47
C ASP A 143 -4.79 4.61 4.43
N PRO A 144 -4.14 4.85 3.27
CA PRO A 144 -3.92 3.81 2.28
C PRO A 144 -3.10 2.63 2.80
N VAL A 145 -2.02 2.92 3.53
CA VAL A 145 -1.15 1.89 4.12
C VAL A 145 -1.90 1.14 5.23
N PHE A 146 -2.54 1.88 6.12
CA PHE A 146 -3.35 1.34 7.21
C PHE A 146 -4.45 0.40 6.69
N ASN A 147 -5.28 0.85 5.75
CA ASN A 147 -6.35 0.07 5.16
C ASN A 147 -5.84 -1.17 4.41
N TYR A 148 -4.70 -1.06 3.75
CA TYR A 148 -4.08 -2.19 3.07
C TYR A 148 -3.67 -3.30 4.05
N PHE A 149 -3.04 -2.97 5.17
CA PHE A 149 -2.65 -3.94 6.18
C PHE A 149 -3.85 -4.55 6.90
N ILE A 150 -4.89 -3.76 7.21
CA ILE A 150 -6.16 -4.29 7.75
C ILE A 150 -6.79 -5.27 6.77
N PHE A 151 -6.90 -4.90 5.49
CA PHE A 151 -7.46 -5.76 4.45
C PHE A 151 -6.72 -7.11 4.38
N LEU A 152 -5.38 -7.09 4.35
CA LEU A 152 -4.58 -8.30 4.34
C LEU A 152 -4.77 -9.13 5.62
N GLY A 153 -4.84 -8.48 6.78
CA GLY A 153 -5.09 -9.15 8.05
C GLY A 153 -6.43 -9.88 8.06
N ILE A 154 -7.51 -9.21 7.61
CA ILE A 154 -8.84 -9.81 7.48
C ILE A 154 -8.81 -10.97 6.47
N TYR A 155 -8.14 -10.80 5.34
CA TYR A 155 -7.99 -11.86 4.34
C TYR A 155 -7.25 -13.08 4.90
N CYS A 156 -6.20 -12.89 5.70
CA CYS A 156 -5.51 -13.97 6.37
C CYS A 156 -6.40 -14.68 7.41
N CYS A 157 -7.20 -13.93 8.18
CA CYS A 157 -8.19 -14.49 9.10
C CYS A 157 -9.23 -15.35 8.37
N ALA A 158 -9.79 -14.85 7.26
CA ALA A 158 -10.75 -15.59 6.45
C ALA A 158 -10.16 -16.91 5.94
N ASN A 159 -8.96 -16.88 5.37
CA ASN A 159 -8.27 -18.09 4.91
C ASN A 159 -7.97 -19.09 6.05
N TRP A 160 -7.72 -18.60 7.27
CA TRP A 160 -7.51 -19.46 8.43
C TRP A 160 -8.81 -20.15 8.86
N ILE A 161 -9.92 -19.42 8.87
CA ILE A 161 -11.26 -19.96 9.25
C ILE A 161 -11.75 -20.99 8.22
N GLU A 162 -11.60 -20.69 6.92
CA GLU A 162 -12.03 -21.57 5.82
C GLU A 162 -11.12 -22.79 5.60
N GLY A 163 -9.90 -22.74 6.10
CA GLY A 163 -8.91 -23.78 5.90
C GLY A 163 -9.26 -25.09 6.59
N LYS A 164 -9.30 -26.22 5.86
CA LYS A 164 -9.51 -27.56 6.41
C LYS A 164 -8.45 -28.00 7.41
N LYS A 165 -7.26 -27.41 7.37
CA LYS A 165 -6.21 -27.49 8.38
C LYS A 165 -6.01 -26.10 8.95
N GLN A 166 -6.38 -25.90 10.21
CA GLN A 166 -6.11 -24.66 10.96
C GLN A 166 -4.60 -24.44 11.06
N ASN A 167 -4.02 -23.82 10.05
CA ASN A 167 -2.62 -23.50 10.04
C ASN A 167 -2.41 -22.19 10.84
N GLY A 168 -1.91 -22.31 12.06
CA GLY A 168 -1.65 -21.18 12.95
C GLY A 168 -0.75 -20.08 12.35
N LYS A 169 -0.03 -20.36 11.27
CA LYS A 169 0.74 -19.35 10.53
C LYS A 169 -0.13 -18.24 9.96
N PHE A 170 -1.34 -18.57 9.47
CA PHE A 170 -2.27 -17.53 8.96
C PHE A 170 -2.82 -16.66 10.09
N ALA A 171 -3.10 -17.24 11.26
CA ALA A 171 -3.54 -16.47 12.42
C ALA A 171 -2.43 -15.53 12.94
N LEU A 172 -1.19 -16.03 13.01
CA LEU A 172 -0.03 -15.22 13.40
C LEU A 172 0.22 -14.08 12.39
N LEU A 173 0.16 -14.38 11.08
CA LEU A 173 0.33 -13.38 10.03
C LEU A 173 -0.78 -12.32 10.09
N ALA A 174 -2.03 -12.72 10.32
CA ALA A 174 -3.15 -11.80 10.46
C ALA A 174 -2.94 -10.86 11.67
N GLY A 175 -2.56 -11.39 12.82
CA GLY A 175 -2.25 -10.59 14.01
C GLY A 175 -1.09 -9.62 13.78
N PHE A 176 -0.03 -10.07 13.12
CA PHE A 176 1.11 -9.24 12.76
C PHE A 176 0.72 -8.09 11.80
N LEU A 177 -0.05 -8.39 10.74
CA LEU A 177 -0.49 -7.38 9.77
C LEU A 177 -1.42 -6.33 10.39
N ILE A 178 -2.35 -6.76 11.24
CA ILE A 178 -3.22 -5.83 11.98
C ILE A 178 -2.38 -5.01 12.97
N GLY A 179 -1.42 -5.63 13.66
CA GLY A 179 -0.51 -4.92 14.57
C GLY A 179 0.41 -3.91 13.86
N LEU A 180 0.72 -4.10 12.57
CA LEU A 180 1.45 -3.09 11.78
C LEU A 180 0.56 -1.88 11.41
N ALA A 181 -0.75 -2.06 11.40
CA ALA A 181 -1.70 -1.01 11.12
C ALA A 181 -2.02 -0.15 12.36
N THR A 182 -1.77 -0.68 13.57
CA THR A 182 -2.09 0.00 14.85
C THR A 182 -0.83 0.51 15.53
#